data_8036bffb1081986264d8cb51d49aff4c
#
_entry.id   8036bffb1081986264d8cb51d49aff4c
#
_cell.length_a   1.000
_cell.length_b   1.000
_cell.length_c   1.000
_cell.angle_alpha   90.00
_cell.angle_beta   90.00
_cell.angle_gamma   90.00
#
_symmetry.space_group_name_H-M   'P 1'
#
loop_
_entity.id
_entity.type
_entity.pdbx_description
1 polymer ?
#
loop_
_entity_poly.entity_id
_entity_poly.type
_entity_poly.pdbx_seq_one_letter_code
_entity_poly.pdbx_strand_id
1 'polypeptide(L)'
;TFYDGPQGIKRLEPLAQRLHVDFQTDARFDNPRAVQLRLTTFNHDRLVEVGTKVRDLFAANCESPDRVRRLANAEYIETLARSMTGKLGGKVGITPRLFLKKLVADVLDRIDQFDDFDPREHYELTVTSSEMTSVEREAQAQNVDDIELDL
;
A
#
# COMPACT_ATOMS: atom_id res chain seq x y z
N THR A 1 7.65 -7.34 13.35
CA THR A 1 6.64 -6.54 14.03
C THR A 1 6.81 -6.57 15.54
N PHE A 2 6.04 -5.75 16.26
CA PHE A 2 6.22 -5.57 17.71
C PHE A 2 5.98 -6.86 18.52
N TYR A 3 5.09 -7.73 18.08
CA TYR A 3 4.82 -9.01 18.78
C TYR A 3 5.74 -10.14 18.29
N ASP A 4 5.84 -10.34 16.98
CA ASP A 4 6.51 -11.49 16.35
C ASP A 4 7.92 -11.21 15.84
N GLY A 5 8.39 -9.96 15.85
CA GLY A 5 9.70 -9.59 15.31
C GLY A 5 10.88 -10.07 16.17
N PRO A 6 12.13 -9.98 15.66
CA PRO A 6 13.34 -10.42 16.37
C PRO A 6 13.53 -9.76 17.73
N GLN A 7 12.96 -8.57 17.93
CA GLN A 7 12.93 -7.82 19.19
C GLN A 7 11.53 -7.84 19.83
N GLY A 8 10.64 -8.73 19.37
CA GLY A 8 9.24 -8.77 19.76
C GLY A 8 8.97 -9.37 21.15
N ILE A 9 7.75 -9.17 21.62
CA ILE A 9 7.24 -9.63 22.93
C ILE A 9 7.34 -11.15 23.08
N LYS A 10 7.27 -11.92 21.98
CA LYS A 10 7.44 -13.40 22.02
C LYS A 10 8.73 -13.87 22.69
N ARG A 11 9.76 -13.06 22.74
CA ARG A 11 11.00 -13.39 23.46
C ARG A 11 10.86 -13.35 24.98
N LEU A 12 9.83 -12.68 25.49
CA LEU A 12 9.51 -12.58 26.91
C LEU A 12 8.35 -13.54 27.19
N GLU A 13 8.65 -14.82 27.34
CA GLU A 13 7.67 -15.91 27.42
C GLU A 13 6.53 -15.68 28.43
N PRO A 14 6.79 -15.21 29.69
CA PRO A 14 5.70 -14.90 30.62
C PRO A 14 4.77 -13.78 30.15
N LEU A 15 5.30 -12.81 29.42
CA LEU A 15 4.54 -11.70 28.88
C LEU A 15 3.76 -12.13 27.62
N ALA A 16 4.40 -12.93 26.77
CA ALA A 16 3.77 -13.47 25.59
C ALA A 16 2.54 -14.33 25.94
N GLN A 17 2.64 -15.19 26.95
CA GLN A 17 1.52 -16.01 27.43
C GLN A 17 0.34 -15.16 27.95
N ARG A 18 0.63 -14.09 28.68
CA ARG A 18 -0.41 -13.18 29.23
C ARG A 18 -1.10 -12.33 28.17
N LEU A 19 -0.39 -12.02 27.10
CA LEU A 19 -0.89 -11.19 26.01
C LEU A 19 -1.41 -12.02 24.83
N HIS A 20 -1.31 -13.35 24.89
CA HIS A 20 -1.74 -14.23 23.81
C HIS A 20 -3.23 -14.04 23.52
N VAL A 21 -3.54 -13.94 22.24
CA VAL A 21 -4.91 -13.85 21.72
C VAL A 21 -5.06 -14.84 20.57
N ASP A 22 -6.07 -15.69 20.65
CA ASP A 22 -6.44 -16.61 19.58
C ASP A 22 -7.25 -15.84 18.52
N PHE A 23 -6.59 -15.52 17.42
CA PHE A 23 -7.26 -14.90 16.28
C PHE A 23 -8.11 -15.93 15.53
N GLN A 24 -9.33 -15.54 15.19
CA GLN A 24 -10.25 -16.38 14.44
C GLN A 24 -9.78 -16.54 12.98
N THR A 25 -10.25 -17.59 12.30
CA THR A 25 -9.98 -17.80 10.87
C THR A 25 -10.52 -16.62 10.06
N ASP A 26 -11.72 -16.16 10.38
CA ASP A 26 -12.29 -14.94 9.80
C ASP A 26 -12.01 -13.73 10.72
N ALA A 27 -11.22 -12.78 10.21
CA ALA A 27 -10.81 -11.59 10.94
C ALA A 27 -11.97 -10.70 11.41
N ARG A 28 -13.16 -10.84 10.82
CA ARG A 28 -14.37 -10.09 11.24
C ARG A 28 -14.83 -10.46 12.64
N PHE A 29 -14.48 -11.65 13.10
CA PHE A 29 -14.84 -12.17 14.42
C PHE A 29 -13.71 -12.04 15.46
N ASP A 30 -12.61 -11.38 15.11
CA ASP A 30 -11.58 -11.05 16.10
C ASP A 30 -12.16 -10.13 17.16
N ASN A 31 -11.78 -10.37 18.42
CA ASN A 31 -12.26 -9.55 19.52
C ASN A 31 -11.64 -8.13 19.48
N PRO A 32 -12.43 -7.07 19.18
CA PRO A 32 -11.91 -5.71 19.09
C PRO A 32 -11.47 -5.11 20.43
N ARG A 33 -11.76 -5.80 21.55
CA ARG A 33 -11.37 -5.41 22.91
C ARG A 33 -10.17 -6.21 23.43
N ALA A 34 -9.60 -7.08 22.57
CA ALA A 34 -8.43 -7.86 22.94
C ALA A 34 -7.18 -6.96 23.11
N VAL A 35 -6.22 -7.43 23.88
CA VAL A 35 -4.93 -6.74 24.08
C VAL A 35 -4.04 -6.74 22.82
N GLN A 36 -4.34 -7.61 21.87
CA GLN A 36 -3.72 -7.64 20.55
C GLN A 36 -4.78 -7.46 19.49
N LEU A 37 -4.50 -6.59 18.55
CA LEU A 37 -5.33 -6.38 17.37
C LEU A 37 -4.57 -6.83 16.13
N ARG A 38 -5.21 -7.64 15.30
CA ARG A 38 -4.68 -8.05 14.00
C ARG A 38 -4.94 -6.94 12.99
N LEU A 39 -3.87 -6.39 12.42
CA LEU A 39 -3.99 -5.52 11.27
C LEU A 39 -4.08 -6.39 10.00
N THR A 40 -5.20 -6.29 9.31
CA THR A 40 -5.38 -6.97 8.02
C THR A 40 -4.55 -6.28 6.95
N THR A 41 -4.05 -7.07 5.99
CA THR A 41 -3.29 -6.54 4.85
C THR A 41 -4.17 -5.63 3.99
N PHE A 42 -3.55 -4.66 3.31
CA PHE A 42 -4.23 -3.85 2.32
C PHE A 42 -4.53 -4.71 1.08
N ASN A 43 -5.78 -4.66 0.65
CA ASN A 43 -6.21 -5.16 -0.65
C ASN A 43 -6.37 -3.98 -1.63
N HIS A 44 -6.69 -4.29 -2.88
CA HIS A 44 -6.90 -3.29 -3.93
C HIS A 44 -7.93 -2.22 -3.53
N ASP A 45 -9.10 -2.63 -3.04
CA ASP A 45 -10.19 -1.70 -2.69
C ASP A 45 -9.79 -0.72 -1.59
N ARG A 46 -9.05 -1.19 -0.58
CA ARG A 46 -8.52 -0.35 0.49
C ARG A 46 -7.45 0.63 0.01
N LEU A 47 -6.65 0.24 -1.00
CA LEU A 47 -5.71 1.18 -1.63
C LEU A 47 -6.46 2.29 -2.36
N VAL A 48 -7.49 1.95 -3.12
CA VAL A 48 -8.33 2.95 -3.82
C VAL A 48 -9.00 3.88 -2.82
N GLU A 49 -9.57 3.33 -1.75
CA GLU A 49 -10.19 4.13 -0.69
C GLU A 49 -9.21 5.11 -0.04
N VAL A 50 -8.04 4.63 0.39
CA VAL A 50 -7.04 5.49 1.03
C VAL A 50 -6.46 6.50 0.04
N GLY A 51 -6.22 6.10 -1.21
CA GLY A 51 -5.75 7.00 -2.27
C GLY A 51 -6.72 8.15 -2.53
N THR A 52 -8.01 7.83 -2.59
CA THR A 52 -9.07 8.83 -2.75
C THR A 52 -9.11 9.81 -1.58
N LYS A 53 -9.05 9.32 -0.34
CA LYS A 53 -9.00 10.17 0.86
C LYS A 53 -7.77 11.07 0.88
N VAL A 54 -6.60 10.53 0.52
CA VAL A 54 -5.34 11.29 0.48
C VAL A 54 -5.40 12.36 -0.61
N ARG A 55 -5.93 12.05 -1.80
CA ARG A 55 -6.16 13.05 -2.85
C ARG A 55 -7.07 14.17 -2.36
N ASP A 56 -8.17 13.87 -1.66
CA ASP A 56 -9.09 14.88 -1.16
C ASP A 56 -8.47 15.77 -0.08
N LEU A 57 -7.66 15.19 0.80
CA LEU A 57 -6.88 15.94 1.79
C LEU A 57 -5.83 16.84 1.12
N PHE A 58 -5.14 16.34 0.10
CA PHE A 58 -4.18 17.12 -0.67
C PHE A 58 -4.89 18.28 -1.39
N ALA A 59 -5.99 18.01 -2.09
CA ALA A 59 -6.76 19.01 -2.81
C ALA A 59 -7.40 20.07 -1.90
N ALA A 60 -7.58 19.80 -0.61
CA ALA A 60 -8.05 20.81 0.35
C ALA A 60 -6.98 21.84 0.74
N ASN A 61 -5.69 21.55 0.45
CA ASN A 61 -4.55 22.37 0.89
C ASN A 61 -3.57 22.75 -0.25
N CYS A 62 -3.91 22.48 -1.51
CA CYS A 62 -3.09 22.78 -2.69
C CYS A 62 -3.56 24.05 -3.42
N GLU A 63 -2.78 24.53 -4.39
CA GLU A 63 -3.09 25.74 -5.16
C GLU A 63 -4.16 25.48 -6.24
N SER A 64 -4.21 24.28 -6.81
CA SER A 64 -5.08 23.91 -7.93
C SER A 64 -6.04 22.75 -7.59
N PRO A 65 -6.98 22.90 -6.61
CA PRO A 65 -7.78 21.78 -6.08
C PRO A 65 -8.68 21.11 -7.11
N ASP A 66 -9.30 21.88 -7.99
CA ASP A 66 -10.21 21.33 -9.02
C ASP A 66 -9.44 20.55 -10.09
N ARG A 67 -8.24 21.00 -10.43
CA ARG A 67 -7.36 20.32 -11.37
C ARG A 67 -6.87 18.99 -10.79
N VAL A 68 -6.47 18.98 -9.52
CA VAL A 68 -6.07 17.76 -8.80
C VAL A 68 -7.22 16.75 -8.79
N ARG A 69 -8.45 17.15 -8.42
CA ARG A 69 -9.62 16.25 -8.41
C ARG A 69 -9.98 15.72 -9.80
N ARG A 70 -9.85 16.55 -10.83
CA ARG A 70 -10.18 16.18 -12.20
C ARG A 70 -9.17 15.20 -12.79
N LEU A 71 -7.88 15.45 -12.66
CA LEU A 71 -6.82 14.64 -13.26
C LEU A 71 -6.55 13.36 -12.45
N ALA A 72 -6.49 13.46 -11.12
CA ALA A 72 -6.39 12.30 -10.23
C ALA A 72 -7.77 11.83 -9.75
N ASN A 73 -8.70 11.63 -10.69
CA ASN A 73 -10.05 11.14 -10.38
C ASN A 73 -10.05 9.68 -9.87
N ALA A 74 -11.21 9.17 -9.50
CA ALA A 74 -11.33 7.81 -8.94
C ALA A 74 -10.82 6.74 -9.90
N GLU A 75 -11.09 6.86 -11.20
CA GLU A 75 -10.63 5.95 -12.25
C GLU A 75 -9.09 5.92 -12.35
N TYR A 76 -8.45 7.09 -12.29
CA TYR A 76 -6.99 7.18 -12.30
C TYR A 76 -6.37 6.53 -11.06
N ILE A 77 -6.92 6.80 -9.87
CA ILE A 77 -6.46 6.20 -8.61
C ILE A 77 -6.60 4.67 -8.65
N GLU A 78 -7.72 4.17 -9.18
CA GLU A 78 -7.95 2.73 -9.37
C GLU A 78 -6.92 2.12 -10.31
N THR A 79 -6.65 2.78 -11.45
CA THR A 79 -5.65 2.33 -12.42
C THR A 79 -4.25 2.30 -11.82
N LEU A 80 -3.87 3.34 -11.06
CA LEU A 80 -2.59 3.39 -10.36
C LEU A 80 -2.47 2.27 -9.32
N ALA A 81 -3.52 2.04 -8.53
CA ALA A 81 -3.55 0.96 -7.54
C ALA A 81 -3.42 -0.43 -8.19
N ARG A 82 -4.10 -0.65 -9.34
CA ARG A 82 -4.02 -1.89 -10.12
C ARG A 82 -2.62 -2.12 -10.68
N SER A 83 -2.00 -1.07 -11.22
CA SER A 83 -0.63 -1.13 -11.74
C SER A 83 0.40 -1.44 -10.64
N MET A 84 0.20 -0.90 -9.44
CA MET A 84 1.02 -1.24 -8.27
C MET A 84 0.88 -2.69 -7.87
N THR A 85 -0.35 -3.20 -7.82
CA THR A 85 -0.65 -4.61 -7.48
C THR A 85 0.01 -5.55 -8.47
N GLY A 86 -0.09 -5.27 -9.77
CA GLY A 86 0.51 -6.07 -10.83
C GLY A 86 2.04 -6.11 -10.76
N LYS A 87 2.69 -4.96 -10.54
CA LYS A 87 4.17 -4.89 -10.44
C LYS A 87 4.75 -5.55 -9.20
N LEU A 88 3.98 -5.68 -8.12
CA LEU A 88 4.39 -6.33 -6.86
C LEU A 88 3.97 -7.80 -6.76
N GLY A 89 3.43 -8.38 -7.85
CA GLY A 89 3.20 -9.81 -7.97
C GLY A 89 1.99 -10.37 -7.20
N GLY A 90 1.03 -9.54 -6.80
CA GLY A 90 -0.30 -9.97 -6.31
C GLY A 90 -0.37 -10.78 -5.00
N LYS A 91 0.68 -11.52 -4.63
CA LYS A 91 0.74 -12.37 -3.43
C LYS A 91 1.24 -11.63 -2.17
N VAL A 92 1.92 -10.51 -2.35
CA VAL A 92 2.42 -9.69 -1.23
C VAL A 92 1.41 -8.61 -0.93
N GLY A 93 1.07 -8.48 0.34
CA GLY A 93 0.20 -7.39 0.78
C GLY A 93 0.76 -6.06 0.27
N ILE A 94 -0.03 -5.37 -0.55
CA ILE A 94 0.37 -4.12 -1.20
C ILE A 94 0.79 -3.15 -0.10
N THR A 95 2.00 -2.61 -0.20
CA THR A 95 2.49 -1.66 0.78
C THR A 95 1.86 -0.29 0.51
N PRO A 96 0.93 0.16 1.37
CA PRO A 96 0.28 1.46 1.19
C PRO A 96 1.29 2.61 1.16
N ARG A 97 2.42 2.45 1.84
CA ARG A 97 3.51 3.43 1.87
C ARG A 97 4.03 3.76 0.47
N LEU A 98 4.34 2.74 -0.34
CA LEU A 98 4.90 2.96 -1.67
C LEU A 98 3.85 3.54 -2.62
N PHE A 99 2.62 3.03 -2.56
CA PHE A 99 1.50 3.56 -3.32
C PHE A 99 1.25 5.04 -3.00
N LEU A 100 1.16 5.40 -1.71
CA LEU A 100 0.93 6.78 -1.30
C LEU A 100 2.09 7.70 -1.66
N LYS A 101 3.35 7.23 -1.55
CA LYS A 101 4.51 7.99 -2.01
C LYS A 101 4.39 8.33 -3.50
N LYS A 102 4.06 7.34 -4.34
CA LYS A 102 3.88 7.53 -5.79
C LYS A 102 2.70 8.45 -6.10
N LEU A 103 1.57 8.24 -5.43
CA LEU A 103 0.39 9.08 -5.62
C LEU A 103 0.69 10.53 -5.25
N VAL A 104 1.25 10.80 -4.07
CA VAL A 104 1.45 12.17 -3.59
C VAL A 104 2.58 12.85 -4.35
N ALA A 105 3.80 12.30 -4.30
CA ALA A 105 4.98 13.00 -4.83
C ALA A 105 5.07 12.97 -6.36
N ASP A 106 4.67 11.85 -7.00
CA ASP A 106 4.85 11.71 -8.44
C ASP A 106 3.62 12.15 -9.24
N VAL A 107 2.43 12.22 -8.62
CA VAL A 107 1.19 12.56 -9.30
C VAL A 107 0.60 13.86 -8.78
N LEU A 108 0.12 13.89 -7.51
CA LEU A 108 -0.65 15.04 -7.00
C LEU A 108 0.18 16.31 -6.94
N ASP A 109 1.41 16.22 -6.45
CA ASP A 109 2.34 17.34 -6.32
C ASP A 109 2.71 17.92 -7.69
N ARG A 110 2.93 17.07 -8.70
CA ARG A 110 3.22 17.52 -10.07
C ARG A 110 2.00 18.13 -10.76
N ILE A 111 0.79 17.60 -10.51
CA ILE A 111 -0.44 18.24 -11.02
C ILE A 111 -0.58 19.65 -10.47
N ASP A 112 -0.24 19.87 -9.20
CA ASP A 112 -0.36 21.17 -8.55
C ASP A 112 0.72 22.16 -9.01
N GLN A 113 1.95 21.67 -9.20
CA GLN A 113 3.10 22.51 -9.57
C GLN A 113 3.19 22.86 -11.07
N PHE A 114 2.69 22.00 -11.95
CA PHE A 114 2.88 22.16 -13.41
C PHE A 114 1.54 22.16 -14.14
N ASP A 115 1.19 23.28 -14.76
CA ASP A 115 -0.09 23.48 -15.45
C ASP A 115 -0.30 22.55 -16.67
N ASP A 116 0.76 22.14 -17.32
CA ASP A 116 0.78 21.26 -18.49
C ASP A 116 0.92 19.76 -18.14
N PHE A 117 1.10 19.41 -16.85
CA PHE A 117 1.26 18.03 -16.46
C PHE A 117 -0.09 17.29 -16.40
N ASP A 118 -0.27 16.30 -17.28
CA ASP A 118 -1.33 15.27 -17.19
C ASP A 118 -0.68 13.92 -16.82
N PRO A 119 -1.04 13.32 -15.70
CA PRO A 119 -0.43 12.05 -15.27
C PRO A 119 -0.74 10.87 -16.18
N ARG A 120 -1.75 10.96 -17.06
CA ARG A 120 -2.05 9.92 -18.06
C ARG A 120 -1.07 9.93 -19.23
N GLU A 121 -0.49 11.08 -19.52
CA GLU A 121 0.41 11.30 -20.67
C GLU A 121 1.88 11.37 -20.22
N HIS A 122 2.13 11.95 -19.04
CA HIS A 122 3.48 12.31 -18.61
C HIS A 122 4.03 11.47 -17.44
N TYR A 123 3.25 10.50 -16.93
CA TYR A 123 3.71 9.65 -15.84
C TYR A 123 3.57 8.17 -16.15
N GLU A 124 4.67 7.47 -16.07
CA GLU A 124 4.71 6.01 -16.07
C GLU A 124 5.14 5.51 -14.69
N LEU A 125 4.34 4.62 -14.11
CA LEU A 125 4.65 4.02 -12.82
C LEU A 125 5.93 3.20 -12.93
N THR A 126 6.96 3.62 -12.20
CA THR A 126 8.20 2.87 -12.02
C THR A 126 8.40 2.55 -10.54
N VAL A 127 8.78 1.31 -10.25
CA VAL A 127 9.12 0.87 -8.89
C VAL A 127 10.54 0.33 -8.93
N THR A 128 11.45 1.01 -8.23
CA THR A 128 12.86 0.60 -8.17
C THR A 128 13.12 -0.29 -6.96
N SER A 129 14.10 -1.17 -7.04
CA SER A 129 14.50 -2.04 -5.93
C SER A 129 14.91 -1.27 -4.68
N SER A 130 15.41 -0.03 -4.83
CA SER A 130 15.77 0.86 -3.72
C SER A 130 14.56 1.41 -2.96
N GLU A 131 13.39 1.45 -3.58
CA GLU A 131 12.14 1.91 -2.95
C GLU A 131 11.43 0.81 -2.18
N MET A 132 11.79 -0.44 -2.44
CA MET A 132 11.23 -1.63 -1.81
C MET A 132 11.92 -1.96 -0.50
N THR A 133 11.18 -2.49 0.45
CA THR A 133 11.72 -3.15 1.65
C THR A 133 12.34 -4.51 1.26
N SER A 134 13.14 -5.11 2.16
CA SER A 134 13.68 -6.46 1.95
C SER A 134 12.58 -7.49 1.67
N VAL A 135 11.49 -7.43 2.44
CA VAL A 135 10.32 -8.33 2.29
C VAL A 135 9.65 -8.18 0.94
N GLU A 136 9.48 -6.94 0.45
CA GLU A 136 8.89 -6.67 -0.88
C GLU A 136 9.78 -7.17 -2.01
N ARG A 137 11.11 -7.04 -1.87
CA ARG A 137 12.07 -7.55 -2.86
C ARG A 137 12.10 -9.08 -2.92
N GLU A 138 12.11 -9.74 -1.76
CA GLU A 138 12.05 -11.22 -1.68
C GLU A 138 10.77 -11.77 -2.31
N ALA A 139 9.66 -11.11 -2.06
CA ALA A 139 8.38 -11.50 -2.63
C ALA A 139 8.29 -11.27 -4.14
N GLN A 140 8.91 -10.21 -4.66
CA GLN A 140 9.02 -10.00 -6.12
C GLN A 140 9.90 -11.06 -6.77
N ALA A 141 11.00 -11.46 -6.13
CA ALA A 141 11.90 -12.50 -6.64
C ALA A 141 11.21 -13.86 -6.73
N GLN A 142 10.42 -14.25 -5.72
CA GLN A 142 9.65 -15.50 -5.74
C GLN A 142 8.61 -15.57 -6.87
N ASN A 143 8.05 -14.44 -7.28
CA ASN A 143 7.12 -14.39 -8.42
C ASN A 143 7.80 -14.51 -9.78
N VAL A 144 9.07 -14.15 -9.89
CA VAL A 144 9.85 -14.31 -11.14
C VAL A 144 10.25 -15.77 -11.34
N ASP A 145 10.56 -16.49 -10.26
CA ASP A 145 10.92 -17.91 -10.31
C ASP A 145 9.70 -18.84 -10.53
N ASP A 146 8.48 -18.37 -10.20
CA ASP A 146 7.22 -19.11 -10.46
C ASP A 146 6.71 -19.01 -11.93
N ILE A 147 7.38 -18.25 -12.78
CA ILE A 147 7.09 -18.23 -14.22
C ILE A 147 7.82 -19.42 -14.87
N GLU A 148 7.23 -20.61 -14.82
CA GLU A 148 7.61 -21.72 -15.67
C GLU A 148 7.42 -21.30 -17.14
N LEU A 149 8.51 -21.21 -17.87
CA LEU A 149 8.50 -21.12 -19.33
C LEU A 149 8.05 -22.47 -19.86
N ASP A 150 6.76 -22.57 -20.24
CA ASP A 150 6.29 -23.64 -21.14
C ASP A 150 7.02 -23.46 -22.49
N LEU A 151 8.06 -24.28 -22.67
CA LEU A 151 8.79 -24.44 -23.90
C LEU A 151 8.20 -25.59 -24.71
#